data_8d594946a479c2befc157be49fe56aee
#
_entry.id   8d594946a479c2befc157be49fe56aee
#
_cell.length_a   1.000
_cell.length_b   1.000
_cell.length_c   1.000
_cell.angle_alpha   90.00
_cell.angle_beta   90.00
_cell.angle_gamma   90.00
#
_symmetry.space_group_name_H-M   'P 1'
#
loop_
_entity.id
_entity.type
_entity.pdbx_description
1 polymer ?
#
loop_
_entity_poly.entity_id
_entity_poly.type
_entity_poly.pdbx_seq_one_letter_code
_entity_poly.pdbx_strand_id
1 'polypeptide(L)'
;GGAQHVADTIRAIKRRKPDMLVEALVGDWLPTDKTSREDLANRHRSIETVLAAEPDVYAHNIETVLRLTPRVRDHRCSYLGSLTTLRMAKEINPKVVTKSSVMLGLGESEREVEQTMDDLREFGVDVVTFGQYLRPSMLHLPVKEHLSPARFKALGDRAMTKGFLYVASGPLVRSSYKAAEFYIAGLLRQRQALEAAAQQDIDAENNNI
;
A
#
# COMPACT_ATOMS: atom_id res chain seq x y z
N GLY A 1 -12.76 -16.02 -6.52
CA GLY A 1 -11.89 -14.98 -6.95
C GLY A 1 -10.47 -15.04 -6.43
N GLY A 2 -9.63 -14.13 -6.91
CA GLY A 2 -8.21 -14.09 -6.57
C GLY A 2 -7.88 -13.91 -5.10
N ALA A 3 -8.80 -13.31 -4.30
CA ALA A 3 -8.58 -13.07 -2.88
C ALA A 3 -8.29 -14.35 -2.09
N GLN A 4 -9.05 -15.43 -2.35
CA GLN A 4 -8.82 -16.71 -1.68
C GLN A 4 -7.44 -17.28 -2.05
N HIS A 5 -7.04 -17.20 -3.32
CA HIS A 5 -5.73 -17.66 -3.75
C HIS A 5 -4.58 -16.88 -3.08
N VAL A 6 -4.70 -15.57 -2.97
CA VAL A 6 -3.73 -14.71 -2.24
C VAL A 6 -3.67 -15.14 -0.77
N ALA A 7 -4.81 -15.29 -0.11
CA ALA A 7 -4.88 -15.71 1.28
C ALA A 7 -4.25 -17.10 1.51
N ASP A 8 -4.52 -18.06 0.64
CA ASP A 8 -3.95 -19.41 0.74
C ASP A 8 -2.43 -19.40 0.52
N THR A 9 -1.95 -18.54 -0.38
CA THR A 9 -0.50 -18.33 -0.61
C THR A 9 0.17 -17.76 0.63
N ILE A 10 -0.40 -16.71 1.25
CA ILE A 10 0.12 -16.11 2.50
C ILE A 10 0.20 -17.18 3.60
N ARG A 11 -0.90 -17.91 3.83
CA ARG A 11 -0.94 -18.99 4.82
C ARG A 11 0.10 -20.09 4.55
N ALA A 12 0.31 -20.45 3.28
CA ALA A 12 1.32 -21.44 2.90
C ALA A 12 2.74 -20.97 3.18
N ILE A 13 3.05 -19.70 2.94
CA ILE A 13 4.33 -19.08 3.25
C ILE A 13 4.54 -19.10 4.78
N LYS A 14 3.58 -18.57 5.55
CA LYS A 14 3.68 -18.46 7.01
C LYS A 14 3.74 -19.83 7.71
N ARG A 15 3.05 -20.86 7.19
CA ARG A 15 3.23 -22.24 7.70
C ARG A 15 4.64 -22.78 7.52
N ARG A 16 5.32 -22.45 6.40
CA ARG A 16 6.68 -22.93 6.12
C ARG A 16 7.76 -22.10 6.80
N LYS A 17 7.50 -20.81 6.97
CA LYS A 17 8.41 -19.82 7.55
C LYS A 17 7.60 -18.83 8.39
N PRO A 18 7.29 -19.15 9.66
CA PRO A 18 6.46 -18.31 10.53
C PRO A 18 7.00 -16.89 10.71
N ASP A 19 8.32 -16.72 10.74
CA ASP A 19 8.97 -15.40 10.93
C ASP A 19 9.10 -14.59 9.64
N MET A 20 8.61 -15.11 8.50
CA MET A 20 8.70 -14.39 7.24
C MET A 20 7.65 -13.30 7.18
N LEU A 21 8.09 -12.06 6.97
CA LEU A 21 7.20 -10.94 6.70
C LEU A 21 6.66 -11.03 5.26
N VAL A 22 5.36 -10.86 5.11
CA VAL A 22 4.66 -10.97 3.82
C VAL A 22 3.99 -9.67 3.47
N GLU A 23 4.46 -9.03 2.39
CA GLU A 23 3.74 -7.95 1.73
C GLU A 23 2.83 -8.56 0.65
N ALA A 24 1.53 -8.33 0.76
CA ALA A 24 0.55 -8.74 -0.24
C ALA A 24 0.19 -7.54 -1.12
N LEU A 25 0.73 -7.49 -2.34
CA LEU A 25 0.26 -6.55 -3.36
C LEU A 25 -0.99 -7.13 -4.02
N VAL A 26 -2.11 -6.45 -3.82
CA VAL A 26 -3.43 -6.91 -4.26
C VAL A 26 -3.97 -6.09 -5.43
N GLY A 27 -4.90 -6.70 -6.18
CA GLY A 27 -5.64 -6.03 -7.25
C GLY A 27 -6.72 -5.07 -6.73
N ASP A 28 -7.46 -4.48 -7.68
CA ASP A 28 -8.52 -3.50 -7.38
C ASP A 28 -9.80 -4.13 -6.80
N TRP A 29 -9.90 -5.46 -6.75
CA TRP A 29 -11.13 -6.19 -6.37
C TRP A 29 -12.34 -5.62 -7.10
N LEU A 30 -12.18 -5.49 -8.42
CA LEU A 30 -13.12 -4.79 -9.28
C LEU A 30 -14.49 -5.44 -9.23
N PRO A 31 -15.53 -4.65 -8.96
CA PRO A 31 -16.89 -5.10 -9.16
C PRO A 31 -17.20 -5.23 -10.66
N THR A 32 -18.14 -6.12 -10.97
CA THR A 32 -18.70 -6.22 -12.32
C THR A 32 -19.57 -5.02 -12.68
N ASP A 33 -20.14 -4.36 -11.65
CA ASP A 33 -20.88 -3.09 -11.76
C ASP A 33 -20.42 -2.13 -10.66
N LYS A 34 -19.92 -0.93 -11.05
CA LYS A 34 -19.18 0.01 -10.20
C LYS A 34 -19.97 0.64 -9.04
N THR A 35 -21.26 0.43 -8.95
CA THR A 35 -22.17 1.22 -8.09
C THR A 35 -23.09 0.40 -7.19
N SER A 36 -23.16 -0.92 -7.33
CA SER A 36 -24.08 -1.73 -6.55
C SER A 36 -23.58 -1.94 -5.11
N ARG A 37 -24.51 -2.01 -4.15
CA ARG A 37 -24.18 -2.42 -2.75
C ARG A 37 -23.49 -3.78 -2.72
N GLU A 38 -23.85 -4.65 -3.65
CA GLU A 38 -23.27 -5.99 -3.76
C GLU A 38 -21.79 -5.95 -4.13
N ASP A 39 -21.39 -5.04 -5.00
CA ASP A 39 -19.99 -4.87 -5.40
C ASP A 39 -19.11 -4.31 -4.28
N LEU A 40 -19.62 -3.36 -3.50
CA LEU A 40 -18.93 -2.90 -2.30
C LEU A 40 -18.79 -4.02 -1.26
N ALA A 41 -19.83 -4.82 -1.06
CA ALA A 41 -19.79 -5.98 -0.18
C ALA A 41 -18.83 -7.06 -0.69
N ASN A 42 -18.75 -7.29 -1.99
CA ASN A 42 -17.80 -8.22 -2.62
C ASN A 42 -16.35 -7.75 -2.45
N ARG A 43 -16.10 -6.45 -2.61
CA ARG A 43 -14.80 -5.85 -2.36
C ARG A 43 -14.40 -6.03 -0.90
N HIS A 44 -15.30 -5.69 0.03
CA HIS A 44 -15.07 -5.86 1.47
C HIS A 44 -14.73 -7.30 1.81
N ARG A 45 -15.52 -8.29 1.35
CA ARG A 45 -15.23 -9.70 1.57
C ARG A 45 -13.88 -10.15 1.00
N SER A 46 -13.49 -9.60 -0.15
CA SER A 46 -12.19 -9.92 -0.77
C SER A 46 -11.03 -9.39 0.07
N ILE A 47 -11.14 -8.18 0.59
CA ILE A 47 -10.14 -7.56 1.47
C ILE A 47 -10.07 -8.34 2.80
N GLU A 48 -11.22 -8.61 3.41
CA GLU A 48 -11.33 -9.39 4.64
C GLU A 48 -10.70 -10.79 4.50
N THR A 49 -10.96 -11.48 3.37
CA THR A 49 -10.36 -12.78 3.07
C THR A 49 -8.83 -12.73 3.05
N VAL A 50 -8.24 -11.70 2.45
CA VAL A 50 -6.78 -11.52 2.42
C VAL A 50 -6.24 -11.18 3.81
N LEU A 51 -6.89 -10.26 4.52
CA LEU A 51 -6.46 -9.84 5.86
C LEU A 51 -6.58 -10.96 6.91
N ALA A 52 -7.56 -11.87 6.76
CA ALA A 52 -7.67 -13.07 7.59
C ALA A 52 -6.54 -14.08 7.39
N ALA A 53 -5.68 -13.88 6.40
CA ALA A 53 -4.43 -14.63 6.22
C ALA A 53 -3.22 -13.95 6.88
N GLU A 54 -3.42 -12.82 7.55
CA GLU A 54 -2.44 -12.07 8.34
C GLU A 54 -1.20 -11.65 7.55
N PRO A 55 -1.35 -10.94 6.39
CA PRO A 55 -0.21 -10.29 5.78
C PRO A 55 0.33 -9.20 6.71
N ASP A 56 1.64 -9.00 6.74
CA ASP A 56 2.26 -7.93 7.51
C ASP A 56 2.06 -6.56 6.85
N VAL A 57 2.01 -6.55 5.52
CA VAL A 57 1.73 -5.35 4.72
C VAL A 57 0.64 -5.66 3.70
N TYR A 58 -0.40 -4.83 3.70
CA TYR A 58 -1.43 -4.82 2.67
C TYR A 58 -1.11 -3.70 1.67
N ALA A 59 -0.67 -4.06 0.47
CA ALA A 59 -0.25 -3.12 -0.56
C ALA A 59 -1.28 -3.05 -1.70
N HIS A 60 -1.61 -1.83 -2.11
CA HIS A 60 -2.42 -1.56 -3.29
C HIS A 60 -1.97 -0.25 -3.94
N ASN A 61 -1.51 -0.32 -5.18
CA ASN A 61 -0.92 0.84 -5.84
C ASN A 61 -1.99 1.76 -6.43
N ILE A 62 -1.90 3.06 -6.14
CA ILE A 62 -2.71 4.09 -6.79
C ILE A 62 -2.22 4.41 -8.20
N GLU A 63 -0.94 4.14 -8.47
CA GLU A 63 -0.17 4.22 -9.71
C GLU A 63 0.09 5.65 -10.19
N THR A 64 -0.87 6.56 -10.15
CA THR A 64 -0.74 7.93 -10.63
C THR A 64 -1.76 8.86 -9.98
N VAL A 65 -1.66 10.16 -10.28
CA VAL A 65 -2.56 11.21 -9.79
C VAL A 65 -3.96 11.11 -10.39
N LEU A 66 -4.96 11.70 -9.72
CA LEU A 66 -6.38 11.63 -10.09
C LEU A 66 -6.63 11.91 -11.59
N ARG A 67 -6.11 13.03 -12.12
CA ARG A 67 -6.31 13.45 -13.52
C ARG A 67 -5.80 12.45 -14.54
N LEU A 68 -4.71 11.75 -14.23
CA LEU A 68 -4.06 10.81 -15.14
C LEU A 68 -4.62 9.39 -15.04
N THR A 69 -5.30 9.04 -13.96
CA THR A 69 -5.83 7.70 -13.71
C THR A 69 -6.62 7.12 -14.91
N PRO A 70 -7.55 7.85 -15.57
CA PRO A 70 -8.31 7.28 -16.69
C PRO A 70 -7.48 6.95 -17.93
N ARG A 71 -6.27 7.50 -18.04
CA ARG A 71 -5.35 7.29 -19.17
C ARG A 71 -4.25 6.28 -18.88
N VAL A 72 -3.92 6.12 -17.61
CA VAL A 72 -2.78 5.28 -17.15
C VAL A 72 -3.26 3.91 -16.73
N ARG A 73 -4.43 3.82 -16.11
CA ARG A 73 -4.97 2.57 -15.56
C ARG A 73 -6.07 2.00 -16.44
N ASP A 74 -6.38 0.74 -16.22
CA ASP A 74 -7.55 0.08 -16.83
C ASP A 74 -8.82 0.89 -16.52
N HIS A 75 -9.73 0.99 -17.50
CA HIS A 75 -10.96 1.78 -17.38
C HIS A 75 -11.88 1.35 -16.23
N ARG A 76 -11.70 0.13 -15.72
CA ARG A 76 -12.41 -0.40 -14.55
C ARG A 76 -11.84 0.12 -13.23
N CYS A 77 -10.57 0.52 -13.22
CA CYS A 77 -9.90 1.07 -12.05
C CYS A 77 -10.26 2.54 -11.86
N SER A 78 -10.34 2.99 -10.63
CA SER A 78 -10.53 4.40 -10.32
C SER A 78 -9.62 4.84 -9.17
N TYR A 79 -9.26 6.12 -9.16
CA TYR A 79 -8.45 6.74 -8.11
C TYR A 79 -9.09 6.55 -6.74
N LEU A 80 -10.37 6.94 -6.61
CA LEU A 80 -11.12 6.79 -5.35
C LEU A 80 -11.31 5.31 -4.98
N GLY A 81 -11.46 4.42 -5.96
CA GLY A 81 -11.56 2.98 -5.72
C GLY A 81 -10.31 2.41 -5.06
N SER A 82 -9.11 2.89 -5.47
CA SER A 82 -7.85 2.49 -4.87
C SER A 82 -7.69 3.01 -3.43
N LEU A 83 -8.03 4.28 -3.20
CA LEU A 83 -8.04 4.87 -1.86
C LEU A 83 -9.01 4.13 -0.93
N THR A 84 -10.23 3.86 -1.41
CA THR A 84 -11.25 3.12 -0.65
C THR A 84 -10.78 1.71 -0.29
N THR A 85 -10.07 1.01 -1.19
CA THR A 85 -9.51 -0.31 -0.93
C THR A 85 -8.52 -0.28 0.26
N LEU A 86 -7.65 0.73 0.33
CA LEU A 86 -6.69 0.91 1.41
C LEU A 86 -7.38 1.31 2.73
N ARG A 87 -8.37 2.22 2.68
CA ARG A 87 -9.18 2.59 3.85
C ARG A 87 -9.91 1.38 4.43
N MET A 88 -10.60 0.60 3.60
CA MET A 88 -11.29 -0.62 4.05
C MET A 88 -10.33 -1.60 4.73
N ALA A 89 -9.11 -1.75 4.21
CA ALA A 89 -8.12 -2.61 4.86
C ALA A 89 -7.77 -2.12 6.27
N LYS A 90 -7.64 -0.81 6.49
CA LYS A 90 -7.42 -0.20 7.81
C LYS A 90 -8.63 -0.32 8.74
N GLU A 91 -9.83 -0.19 8.21
CA GLU A 91 -11.08 -0.34 8.99
C GLU A 91 -11.25 -1.79 9.47
N ILE A 92 -10.95 -2.78 8.62
CA ILE A 92 -11.04 -4.21 8.96
C ILE A 92 -9.91 -4.61 9.93
N ASN A 93 -8.68 -4.16 9.68
CA ASN A 93 -7.54 -4.42 10.54
C ASN A 93 -6.73 -3.13 10.77
N PRO A 94 -6.99 -2.36 11.84
CA PRO A 94 -6.25 -1.12 12.13
C PRO A 94 -4.75 -1.32 12.33
N LYS A 95 -4.31 -2.54 12.62
CA LYS A 95 -2.90 -2.88 12.86
C LYS A 95 -2.12 -3.18 11.57
N VAL A 96 -2.77 -3.53 10.46
CA VAL A 96 -2.07 -3.84 9.21
C VAL A 96 -1.35 -2.60 8.68
N VAL A 97 -0.13 -2.75 8.23
CA VAL A 97 0.58 -1.68 7.51
C VAL A 97 0.02 -1.60 6.10
N THR A 98 -0.47 -0.41 5.71
CA THR A 98 -0.98 -0.16 4.36
C THR A 98 0.08 0.54 3.52
N LYS A 99 0.19 0.14 2.26
CA LYS A 99 1.21 0.66 1.34
C LYS A 99 0.63 0.97 -0.03
N SER A 100 1.12 2.07 -0.63
CA SER A 100 0.80 2.45 -2.00
C SER A 100 2.05 2.87 -2.78
N SER A 101 1.93 2.95 -4.09
CA SER A 101 3.00 3.37 -5.00
C SER A 101 2.48 4.34 -6.06
N VAL A 102 3.31 5.31 -6.40
CA VAL A 102 3.04 6.32 -7.43
C VAL A 102 4.19 6.31 -8.44
N MET A 103 3.87 6.19 -9.71
CA MET A 103 4.81 6.39 -10.81
C MET A 103 4.83 7.86 -11.22
N LEU A 104 6.04 8.41 -11.41
CA LEU A 104 6.25 9.81 -11.80
C LEU A 104 6.89 9.91 -13.19
N GLY A 105 6.62 11.02 -13.88
CA GLY A 105 7.10 11.28 -15.24
C GLY A 105 6.08 11.01 -16.33
N LEU A 106 4.78 10.93 -15.96
CA LEU A 106 3.64 10.79 -16.88
C LEU A 106 3.00 12.13 -17.27
N GLY A 107 3.47 13.26 -16.70
CA GLY A 107 2.97 14.62 -16.93
C GLY A 107 2.08 15.14 -15.80
N GLU A 108 2.20 14.58 -14.60
CA GLU A 108 1.67 15.12 -13.37
C GLU A 108 2.38 16.40 -12.95
N SER A 109 1.68 17.32 -12.33
CA SER A 109 2.26 18.49 -11.66
C SER A 109 2.63 18.18 -10.22
N GLU A 110 3.55 18.96 -9.64
CA GLU A 110 3.92 18.81 -8.22
C GLU A 110 2.70 18.95 -7.30
N ARG A 111 1.79 19.89 -7.61
CA ARG A 111 0.55 20.07 -6.84
C ARG A 111 -0.35 18.84 -6.85
N GLU A 112 -0.44 18.14 -7.98
CA GLU A 112 -1.23 16.90 -8.08
C GLU A 112 -0.58 15.76 -7.28
N VAL A 113 0.75 15.68 -7.26
CA VAL A 113 1.47 14.70 -6.43
C VAL A 113 1.28 15.02 -4.95
N GLU A 114 1.37 16.31 -4.55
CA GLU A 114 1.08 16.75 -3.19
C GLU A 114 -0.34 16.36 -2.75
N GLN A 115 -1.34 16.65 -3.59
CA GLN A 115 -2.72 16.26 -3.30
C GLN A 115 -2.85 14.74 -3.16
N THR A 116 -2.17 13.97 -4.02
CA THR A 116 -2.19 12.50 -3.92
C THR A 116 -1.58 12.00 -2.61
N MET A 117 -0.53 12.65 -2.10
CA MET A 117 0.02 12.33 -0.78
C MET A 117 -1.00 12.62 0.34
N ASP A 118 -1.67 13.77 0.27
CA ASP A 118 -2.68 14.16 1.26
C ASP A 118 -3.87 13.18 1.24
N ASP A 119 -4.37 12.84 0.06
CA ASP A 119 -5.43 11.86 -0.11
C ASP A 119 -5.02 10.49 0.47
N LEU A 120 -3.81 10.01 0.17
CA LEU A 120 -3.31 8.74 0.72
C LEU A 120 -3.25 8.77 2.25
N ARG A 121 -2.79 9.88 2.85
CA ARG A 121 -2.76 10.02 4.32
C ARG A 121 -4.15 10.08 4.92
N GLU A 122 -5.07 10.84 4.32
CA GLU A 122 -6.48 10.89 4.75
C GLU A 122 -7.14 9.52 4.73
N PHE A 123 -6.77 8.67 3.77
CA PHE A 123 -7.27 7.30 3.64
C PHE A 123 -6.47 6.26 4.46
N GLY A 124 -5.57 6.71 5.35
CA GLY A 124 -4.88 5.86 6.32
C GLY A 124 -3.71 5.05 5.74
N VAL A 125 -3.09 5.52 4.66
CA VAL A 125 -1.92 4.84 4.08
C VAL A 125 -0.67 5.15 4.88
N ASP A 126 0.03 4.11 5.32
CA ASP A 126 1.22 4.22 6.16
C ASP A 126 2.51 4.42 5.37
N VAL A 127 2.61 3.78 4.21
CA VAL A 127 3.83 3.72 3.40
C VAL A 127 3.54 4.14 1.97
N VAL A 128 4.40 5.00 1.41
CA VAL A 128 4.31 5.38 0.00
C VAL A 128 5.66 5.21 -0.70
N THR A 129 5.62 4.78 -1.95
CA THR A 129 6.82 4.73 -2.80
C THR A 129 6.63 5.58 -4.06
N PHE A 130 7.68 6.32 -4.45
CA PHE A 130 7.72 7.09 -5.68
C PHE A 130 8.84 6.55 -6.58
N GLY A 131 8.49 6.14 -7.79
CA GLY A 131 9.42 5.62 -8.78
C GLY A 131 9.23 6.27 -10.15
N GLN A 132 10.29 6.30 -10.97
CA GLN A 132 10.19 6.78 -12.33
C GLN A 132 9.34 5.83 -13.19
N TYR A 133 8.36 6.37 -13.90
CA TYR A 133 7.68 5.64 -14.95
C TYR A 133 8.65 5.28 -16.06
N LEU A 134 8.76 3.99 -16.37
CA LEU A 134 9.50 3.48 -17.50
C LEU A 134 8.52 2.85 -18.49
N ARG A 135 8.57 3.30 -19.74
CA ARG A 135 7.67 2.84 -20.79
C ARG A 135 7.91 1.36 -21.12
N PRO A 136 6.98 0.44 -20.86
CA PRO A 136 7.21 -0.99 -21.09
C PRO A 136 7.31 -1.37 -22.58
N SER A 137 6.53 -0.70 -23.45
CA SER A 137 6.55 -0.89 -24.90
C SER A 137 6.02 0.33 -25.64
N MET A 138 6.15 0.37 -26.95
CA MET A 138 5.65 1.48 -27.78
C MET A 138 4.13 1.66 -27.75
N LEU A 139 3.39 0.65 -27.29
CA LEU A 139 1.93 0.71 -27.10
C LEU A 139 1.51 1.42 -25.81
N HIS A 140 2.44 1.61 -24.86
CA HIS A 140 2.18 2.32 -23.60
C HIS A 140 2.42 3.82 -23.74
N LEU A 141 1.96 4.59 -22.75
CA LEU A 141 2.15 6.04 -22.73
C LEU A 141 3.64 6.40 -22.78
N PRO A 142 4.02 7.43 -23.54
CA PRO A 142 5.40 7.90 -23.55
C PRO A 142 5.77 8.52 -22.19
N VAL A 143 7.04 8.37 -21.80
CA VAL A 143 7.61 9.14 -20.69
C VAL A 143 7.54 10.62 -21.06
N LYS A 144 6.96 11.45 -20.19
CA LYS A 144 6.88 12.90 -20.39
C LYS A 144 8.08 13.63 -19.82
N GLU A 145 8.59 13.10 -18.71
CA GLU A 145 9.73 13.67 -18.01
C GLU A 145 10.52 12.59 -17.28
N HIS A 146 11.83 12.70 -17.28
CA HIS A 146 12.71 11.96 -16.37
C HIS A 146 13.08 12.86 -15.19
N LEU A 147 12.51 12.57 -14.01
CA LEU A 147 12.78 13.35 -12.81
C LEU A 147 14.21 13.12 -12.32
N SER A 148 14.86 14.20 -11.88
CA SER A 148 16.20 14.09 -11.29
C SER A 148 16.15 13.40 -9.91
N PRO A 149 17.26 12.75 -9.48
CA PRO A 149 17.36 12.21 -8.13
C PRO A 149 17.07 13.23 -7.03
N ALA A 150 17.45 14.50 -7.24
CA ALA A 150 17.19 15.58 -6.31
C ALA A 150 15.68 15.87 -6.15
N ARG A 151 14.91 15.82 -7.24
CA ARG A 151 13.44 15.97 -7.19
C ARG A 151 12.78 14.80 -6.47
N PHE A 152 13.23 13.57 -6.73
CA PHE A 152 12.77 12.40 -5.97
C PHE A 152 13.05 12.56 -4.48
N LYS A 153 14.27 13.01 -4.12
CA LYS A 153 14.61 13.25 -2.71
C LYS A 153 13.68 14.29 -2.08
N ALA A 154 13.47 15.44 -2.74
CA ALA A 154 12.60 16.49 -2.24
C ALA A 154 11.14 16.01 -2.06
N LEU A 155 10.61 15.18 -2.98
CA LEU A 155 9.29 14.57 -2.84
C LEU A 155 9.24 13.62 -1.66
N GLY A 156 10.27 12.80 -1.47
CA GLY A 156 10.36 11.89 -0.32
C GLY A 156 10.40 12.63 1.00
N ASP A 157 11.20 13.71 1.11
CA ASP A 157 11.29 14.53 2.30
C ASP A 157 9.92 15.18 2.63
N ARG A 158 9.21 15.71 1.63
CA ARG A 158 7.85 16.27 1.81
C ARG A 158 6.83 15.19 2.25
N ALA A 159 6.87 14.02 1.66
CA ALA A 159 6.00 12.92 2.08
C ALA A 159 6.24 12.54 3.55
N MET A 160 7.50 12.48 3.98
CA MET A 160 7.80 12.23 5.40
C MET A 160 7.19 13.29 6.33
N THR A 161 7.19 14.58 5.95
CA THR A 161 6.55 15.65 6.75
C THR A 161 5.02 15.52 6.81
N LYS A 162 4.39 14.80 5.88
CA LYS A 162 2.95 14.51 5.89
C LYS A 162 2.56 13.34 6.81
N GLY A 163 3.54 12.72 7.48
CA GLY A 163 3.29 11.69 8.49
C GLY A 163 3.19 10.26 7.94
N PHE A 164 3.73 9.97 6.75
CA PHE A 164 3.95 8.58 6.35
C PHE A 164 4.97 7.93 7.28
N LEU A 165 4.75 6.68 7.67
CA LEU A 165 5.70 5.91 8.49
C LEU A 165 7.01 5.65 7.76
N TYR A 166 6.92 5.44 6.44
CA TYR A 166 8.08 5.25 5.58
C TYR A 166 7.81 5.73 4.16
N VAL A 167 8.85 6.27 3.53
CA VAL A 167 8.83 6.73 2.14
C VAL A 167 10.09 6.23 1.42
N ALA A 168 9.90 5.52 0.30
CA ALA A 168 10.99 5.29 -0.64
C ALA A 168 10.76 6.14 -1.89
N SER A 169 11.74 6.95 -2.27
CA SER A 169 11.62 7.86 -3.41
C SER A 169 12.92 7.90 -4.20
N GLY A 170 12.84 7.54 -5.49
CA GLY A 170 14.01 7.53 -6.35
C GLY A 170 13.74 6.98 -7.74
N PRO A 171 14.63 7.25 -8.73
CA PRO A 171 14.41 6.84 -10.13
C PRO A 171 14.27 5.31 -10.30
N LEU A 172 14.97 4.54 -9.48
CA LEU A 172 14.99 3.08 -9.55
C LEU A 172 14.08 2.42 -8.49
N VAL A 173 13.35 3.21 -7.70
CA VAL A 173 12.39 2.70 -6.73
C VAL A 173 11.24 2.03 -7.46
N ARG A 174 10.82 0.87 -6.96
CA ARG A 174 9.65 0.10 -7.38
C ARG A 174 8.79 -0.19 -6.16
N SER A 175 7.56 -0.61 -6.39
CA SER A 175 6.65 -0.98 -5.29
C SER A 175 7.24 -2.04 -4.36
N SER A 176 8.12 -2.92 -4.86
CA SER A 176 8.82 -3.97 -4.11
C SER A 176 10.28 -3.64 -3.77
N TYR A 177 10.66 -2.36 -3.64
CA TYR A 177 12.04 -1.96 -3.39
C TYR A 177 12.54 -2.41 -2.02
N LYS A 178 13.69 -3.12 -2.01
CA LYS A 178 14.25 -3.78 -0.82
C LYS A 178 14.46 -2.89 0.41
N ALA A 179 14.80 -1.61 0.23
CA ALA A 179 14.99 -0.69 1.34
C ALA A 179 13.71 -0.49 2.17
N ALA A 180 12.54 -0.50 1.51
CA ALA A 180 11.25 -0.47 2.18
C ALA A 180 11.01 -1.75 3.01
N GLU A 181 11.41 -2.91 2.47
CA GLU A 181 11.24 -4.20 3.14
C GLU A 181 12.01 -4.25 4.46
N PHE A 182 13.27 -3.83 4.49
CA PHE A 182 14.08 -3.85 5.71
C PHE A 182 13.57 -2.88 6.78
N TYR A 183 13.13 -1.69 6.38
CA TYR A 183 12.62 -0.71 7.33
C TYR A 183 11.24 -1.12 7.89
N ILE A 184 10.33 -1.57 7.03
CA ILE A 184 9.01 -2.10 7.45
C ILE A 184 9.21 -3.32 8.35
N ALA A 185 10.12 -4.23 8.01
CA ALA A 185 10.46 -5.36 8.85
C ALA A 185 10.95 -4.92 10.24
N GLY A 186 11.77 -3.87 10.30
CA GLY A 186 12.22 -3.28 11.56
C GLY A 186 11.09 -2.70 12.40
N LEU A 187 10.20 -1.91 11.76
CA LEU A 187 9.03 -1.32 12.42
C LEU A 187 8.06 -2.38 12.94
N LEU A 188 7.77 -3.41 12.15
CA LEU A 188 6.86 -4.49 12.54
C LEU A 188 7.43 -5.29 13.72
N ARG A 189 8.73 -5.61 13.71
CA ARG A 189 9.40 -6.28 14.83
C ARG A 189 9.39 -5.43 16.10
N GLN A 190 9.68 -4.14 15.98
CA GLN A 190 9.63 -3.21 17.11
C GLN A 190 8.23 -3.13 17.71
N ARG A 191 7.19 -3.07 16.87
CA ARG A 191 5.80 -3.05 17.31
C ARG A 191 5.41 -4.36 17.99
N GLN A 192 5.78 -5.51 17.42
CA GLN A 192 5.52 -6.82 18.03
C GLN A 192 6.22 -6.95 19.38
N ALA A 193 7.44 -6.45 19.52
CA ALA A 193 8.16 -6.44 20.80
C ALA A 193 7.45 -5.58 21.85
N LEU A 194 6.93 -4.39 21.47
CA LEU A 194 6.18 -3.52 22.37
C LEU A 194 4.84 -4.14 22.80
N GLU A 195 4.11 -4.76 21.86
CA GLU A 195 2.85 -5.46 22.15
C GLU A 195 3.08 -6.67 23.08
N ALA A 196 4.17 -7.43 22.88
CA ALA A 196 4.54 -8.54 23.75
C ALA A 196 4.92 -8.09 25.16
N ALA A 197 5.66 -6.99 25.29
CA ALA A 197 6.00 -6.40 26.59
C ALA A 197 4.75 -5.93 27.35
N ALA A 198 3.85 -5.21 26.68
CA ALA A 198 2.59 -4.75 27.27
C ALA A 198 1.71 -5.92 27.72
N GLN A 199 1.68 -7.04 26.99
CA GLN A 199 0.92 -8.23 27.39
C GLN A 199 1.53 -8.89 28.61
N GLN A 200 2.85 -8.96 28.73
CA GLN A 200 3.54 -9.51 29.90
C GLN A 200 3.26 -8.70 31.17
N ASP A 201 3.18 -7.37 31.07
CA ASP A 201 2.86 -6.51 32.22
C ASP A 201 1.41 -6.75 32.69
N ILE A 202 0.44 -6.90 31.77
CA ILE A 202 -0.95 -7.23 32.09
C ILE A 202 -1.06 -8.60 32.78
N ASP A 203 -0.35 -9.60 32.23
CA ASP A 203 -0.36 -10.97 32.79
C ASP A 203 0.31 -11.02 34.18
N ALA A 204 1.33 -10.21 34.41
CA ALA A 204 1.99 -10.06 35.71
C ALA A 204 1.08 -9.39 36.76
N GLU A 205 0.33 -8.37 36.36
CA GLU A 205 -0.67 -7.73 37.25
C GLU A 205 -1.80 -8.68 37.63
N ASN A 206 -2.31 -9.45 36.66
CA ASN A 206 -3.41 -10.41 36.90
C ASN A 206 -3.00 -11.60 37.79
N ASN A 207 -1.71 -11.99 37.81
CA ASN A 207 -1.20 -13.07 38.67
C ASN A 207 -0.87 -12.63 40.11
N ASN A 208 -0.92 -11.33 40.39
CA ASN A 208 -0.68 -10.77 41.72
C ASN A 208 -1.97 -10.45 42.55
N ILE A 209 -3.13 -10.82 41.98
CA ILE A 209 -4.46 -10.74 42.62
C ILE A 209 -4.90 -12.14 43.01
#